data_fadb58fda0908de13486f626c30b19f0
#
_entry.id   fadb58fda0908de13486f626c30b19f0
#
_cell.length_a   1.000
_cell.length_b   1.000
_cell.length_c   1.000
_cell.angle_alpha   90.00
_cell.angle_beta   90.00
_cell.angle_gamma   90.00
#
_symmetry.space_group_name_H-M   'P 1'
#
loop_
_entity.id
_entity.type
_entity.pdbx_description
1 polymer ?
#
loop_
_entity_poly.entity_id
_entity_poly.type
_entity_poly.pdbx_seq_one_letter_code
_entity_poly.pdbx_strand_id
1 'polypeptide(L)'
;MIEVASLTKRYGTTTAVDGLTFTARSGSVTGFLGPNGAGKSTTMRVVVGLERPTTGTATVDGRRYADLAAPLHAVGVMLDARSVHPGRTAFRHLLAQARTHGISRKRVDAVIAMTGLESVAGRRAGTFSLGMGQRLGIAGALLGDPGTLILDEPVNGLDPDGVLWVRRLVRELADEGRTVLLSSHLMHELALCADRVVIIGKGRLLADASVQEIIDGSAPGGSLEDAYLHLTADAVQYRGRSADDSTARPATRSTR
;
A
#
# COMPACT_ATOMS: atom_id res chain seq x y z
N MET A 1 0.01 1.98 15.67
CA MET A 1 -0.37 3.28 15.03
C MET A 1 0.79 3.80 14.19
N ILE A 2 0.53 4.32 12.97
CA ILE A 2 1.53 4.99 12.14
C ILE A 2 1.26 6.48 12.18
N GLU A 3 2.30 7.28 12.44
CA GLU A 3 2.21 8.75 12.45
C GLU A 3 3.24 9.32 11.48
N VAL A 4 2.79 10.15 10.56
CA VAL A 4 3.62 10.89 9.60
C VAL A 4 3.38 12.37 9.83
N ALA A 5 4.45 13.12 10.15
CA ALA A 5 4.36 14.53 10.50
C ALA A 5 5.29 15.37 9.61
N SER A 6 4.69 16.25 8.81
CA SER A 6 5.34 17.20 7.89
C SER A 6 6.45 16.55 7.05
N LEU A 7 6.20 15.30 6.61
CA LEU A 7 7.18 14.50 5.89
C LEU A 7 7.48 15.09 4.53
N THR A 8 8.77 15.36 4.28
CA THR A 8 9.26 15.74 2.95
C THR A 8 10.39 14.80 2.53
N LYS A 9 10.32 14.32 1.29
CA LYS A 9 11.39 13.55 0.66
C LYS A 9 11.74 14.11 -0.70
N ARG A 10 13.02 14.43 -0.88
CA ARG A 10 13.58 14.93 -2.14
C ARG A 10 14.64 13.97 -2.68
N TYR A 11 14.68 13.83 -3.99
CA TYR A 11 15.73 13.13 -4.75
C TYR A 11 16.34 14.14 -5.73
N GLY A 12 17.49 14.70 -5.37
CA GLY A 12 18.07 15.81 -6.13
C GLY A 12 17.10 17.00 -6.20
N THR A 13 16.70 17.38 -7.41
CA THR A 13 15.74 18.47 -7.66
C THR A 13 14.27 18.05 -7.57
N THR A 14 13.99 16.75 -7.55
CA THR A 14 12.61 16.22 -7.54
C THR A 14 12.11 16.04 -6.11
N THR A 15 10.98 16.66 -5.78
CA THR A 15 10.27 16.44 -4.50
C THR A 15 9.23 15.36 -4.70
N ALA A 16 9.46 14.18 -4.10
CA ALA A 16 8.56 13.03 -4.19
C ALA A 16 7.44 13.06 -3.13
N VAL A 17 7.72 13.64 -1.96
CA VAL A 17 6.76 13.88 -0.87
C VAL A 17 7.02 15.28 -0.33
N ASP A 18 5.97 16.06 -0.08
CA ASP A 18 6.06 17.48 0.28
C ASP A 18 5.12 17.82 1.44
N GLY A 19 5.68 17.89 2.65
CA GLY A 19 4.98 18.29 3.86
C GLY A 19 3.82 17.38 4.28
N LEU A 20 3.85 16.08 3.92
CA LEU A 20 2.77 15.14 4.17
C LEU A 20 2.58 14.87 5.67
N THR A 21 1.33 15.01 6.13
CA THR A 21 0.93 14.70 7.51
C THR A 21 -0.34 13.86 7.50
N PHE A 22 -0.31 12.69 8.15
CA PHE A 22 -1.47 11.83 8.38
C PHE A 22 -1.21 10.82 9.49
N THR A 23 -2.27 10.16 9.95
CA THR A 23 -2.21 9.10 10.96
C THR A 23 -3.01 7.88 10.53
N ALA A 24 -2.37 6.68 10.50
CA ALA A 24 -3.09 5.41 10.42
C ALA A 24 -3.26 4.84 11.84
N ARG A 25 -4.53 4.71 12.26
CA ARG A 25 -4.89 4.37 13.66
C ARG A 25 -4.85 2.87 13.90
N SER A 26 -4.61 2.48 15.15
CA SER A 26 -4.78 1.08 15.60
C SER A 26 -6.25 0.67 15.54
N GLY A 27 -6.52 -0.60 15.27
CA GLY A 27 -7.87 -1.14 15.10
C GLY A 27 -8.58 -0.64 13.84
N SER A 28 -7.83 -0.19 12.82
CA SER A 28 -8.40 0.44 11.64
C SER A 28 -7.63 0.07 10.38
N VAL A 29 -8.34 -0.07 9.27
CA VAL A 29 -7.79 -0.18 7.93
C VAL A 29 -7.76 1.21 7.30
N THR A 30 -6.56 1.72 7.02
CA THR A 30 -6.35 2.98 6.31
C THR A 30 -5.93 2.71 4.87
N GLY A 31 -6.74 3.15 3.91
CA GLY A 31 -6.41 3.15 2.49
C GLY A 31 -5.49 4.32 2.15
N PHE A 32 -4.40 4.06 1.45
CA PHE A 32 -3.44 5.09 1.02
C PHE A 32 -3.48 5.23 -0.50
N LEU A 33 -4.15 6.25 -0.97
CA LEU A 33 -4.53 6.43 -2.36
C LEU A 33 -3.77 7.56 -3.04
N GLY A 34 -3.63 7.48 -4.34
CA GLY A 34 -3.03 8.51 -5.17
C GLY A 34 -2.60 7.96 -6.53
N PRO A 35 -2.46 8.79 -7.56
CA PRO A 35 -2.00 8.36 -8.88
C PRO A 35 -0.55 7.82 -8.83
N ASN A 36 -0.13 7.18 -9.91
CA ASN A 36 1.25 6.76 -10.05
C ASN A 36 2.18 7.98 -9.97
N GLY A 37 3.28 7.86 -9.21
CA GLY A 37 4.19 8.96 -8.95
C GLY A 37 3.72 9.94 -7.85
N ALA A 38 2.57 9.74 -7.21
CA ALA A 38 2.07 10.63 -6.14
C ALA A 38 2.89 10.58 -4.85
N GLY A 39 3.81 9.62 -4.68
CA GLY A 39 4.66 9.49 -3.49
C GLY A 39 4.27 8.37 -2.53
N LYS A 40 3.28 7.51 -2.84
CA LYS A 40 2.82 6.41 -1.98
C LYS A 40 3.95 5.50 -1.52
N SER A 41 4.59 4.81 -2.45
CA SER A 41 5.68 3.86 -2.13
C SER A 41 6.88 4.56 -1.48
N THR A 42 7.18 5.82 -1.85
CA THR A 42 8.20 6.63 -1.18
C THR A 42 7.85 6.86 0.29
N THR A 43 6.61 7.25 0.58
CA THR A 43 6.12 7.45 1.95
C THR A 43 6.22 6.15 2.76
N MET A 44 5.71 5.04 2.23
CA MET A 44 5.81 3.73 2.89
C MET A 44 7.26 3.31 3.15
N ARG A 45 8.18 3.53 2.20
CA ARG A 45 9.61 3.28 2.38
C ARG A 45 10.23 4.12 3.48
N VAL A 46 9.80 5.37 3.65
CA VAL A 46 10.26 6.21 4.76
C VAL A 46 9.72 5.68 6.10
N VAL A 47 8.44 5.32 6.16
CA VAL A 47 7.82 4.75 7.38
C VAL A 47 8.58 3.52 7.88
N VAL A 48 9.02 2.64 6.95
CA VAL A 48 9.74 1.41 7.28
C VAL A 48 11.27 1.56 7.25
N GLY A 49 11.78 2.78 7.26
CA GLY A 49 13.20 3.08 7.40
C GLY A 49 14.09 2.70 6.19
N LEU A 50 13.52 2.29 5.06
CA LEU A 50 14.26 2.02 3.82
C LEU A 50 14.74 3.32 3.16
N GLU A 51 14.09 4.44 3.47
CA GLU A 51 14.46 5.77 2.99
C GLU A 51 14.51 6.74 4.18
N ARG A 52 15.50 7.63 4.18
CA ARG A 52 15.53 8.73 5.15
C ARG A 52 14.69 9.90 4.65
N PRO A 53 13.85 10.52 5.48
CA PRO A 53 13.18 11.77 5.11
C PRO A 53 14.20 12.89 4.89
N THR A 54 13.86 13.86 4.04
CA THR A 54 14.63 15.12 3.94
C THR A 54 14.31 16.01 5.13
N THR A 55 13.02 16.14 5.48
CA THR A 55 12.52 16.79 6.70
C THR A 55 11.28 16.09 7.21
N GLY A 56 10.86 16.39 8.44
CA GLY A 56 9.71 15.74 9.06
C GLY A 56 10.05 14.38 9.64
N THR A 57 9.02 13.66 10.10
CA THR A 57 9.17 12.39 10.79
C THR A 57 8.13 11.38 10.35
N ALA A 58 8.46 10.08 10.48
CA ALA A 58 7.53 8.97 10.39
C ALA A 58 7.84 7.98 11.52
N THR A 59 6.81 7.59 12.26
CA THR A 59 6.92 6.69 13.40
C THR A 59 5.88 5.59 13.35
N VAL A 60 6.21 4.46 14.00
CA VAL A 60 5.28 3.39 14.31
C VAL A 60 5.27 3.24 15.83
N ASP A 61 4.09 3.37 16.43
CA ASP A 61 3.88 3.38 17.87
C ASP A 61 4.84 4.35 18.60
N GLY A 62 4.98 5.58 18.04
CA GLY A 62 5.82 6.65 18.57
C GLY A 62 7.33 6.46 18.37
N ARG A 63 7.79 5.38 17.71
CA ARG A 63 9.20 5.10 17.44
C ARG A 63 9.51 5.08 15.96
N ARG A 64 10.68 5.58 15.56
CA ARG A 64 11.16 5.38 14.19
C ARG A 64 11.45 3.90 13.96
N TYR A 65 11.19 3.40 12.76
CA TYR A 65 11.45 1.99 12.43
C TYR A 65 12.88 1.54 12.75
N ALA A 66 13.88 2.41 12.52
CA ALA A 66 15.29 2.12 12.80
C ALA A 66 15.59 1.98 14.30
N ASP A 67 14.73 2.46 15.18
CA ASP A 67 14.88 2.42 16.63
C ASP A 67 14.11 1.24 17.28
N LEU A 68 13.45 0.40 16.45
CA LEU A 68 12.74 -0.79 16.90
C LEU A 68 13.72 -1.92 17.20
N ALA A 69 13.65 -2.49 18.40
CA ALA A 69 14.51 -3.60 18.81
C ALA A 69 14.21 -4.91 18.04
N ALA A 70 12.94 -5.12 17.69
CA ALA A 70 12.46 -6.31 16.97
C ALA A 70 11.49 -5.89 15.86
N PRO A 71 11.98 -5.29 14.75
CA PRO A 71 11.13 -4.64 13.76
C PRO A 71 10.11 -5.58 13.11
N LEU A 72 10.43 -6.84 12.82
CA LEU A 72 9.48 -7.81 12.25
C LEU A 72 8.31 -8.13 13.19
N HIS A 73 8.50 -8.03 14.51
CA HIS A 73 7.42 -8.22 15.49
C HIS A 73 6.56 -6.96 15.66
N ALA A 74 7.07 -5.78 15.30
CA ALA A 74 6.34 -4.54 15.37
C ALA A 74 5.61 -4.23 14.06
N VAL A 75 6.29 -4.43 12.92
CA VAL A 75 5.81 -4.02 11.59
C VAL A 75 6.00 -5.14 10.57
N GLY A 76 4.91 -5.60 9.99
CA GLY A 76 4.90 -6.45 8.82
C GLY A 76 4.80 -5.60 7.54
N VAL A 77 5.64 -5.89 6.57
CA VAL A 77 5.77 -5.04 5.38
C VAL A 77 5.80 -5.86 4.10
N MET A 78 4.97 -5.47 3.13
CA MET A 78 5.05 -5.95 1.75
C MET A 78 4.98 -4.74 0.81
N LEU A 79 6.13 -4.32 0.27
CA LEU A 79 6.23 -3.23 -0.72
C LEU A 79 6.39 -3.73 -2.15
N ASP A 80 6.87 -4.96 -2.33
CA ASP A 80 7.02 -5.62 -3.62
C ASP A 80 6.97 -7.14 -3.42
N ALA A 81 5.94 -7.76 -3.97
CA ALA A 81 5.77 -9.21 -3.93
C ALA A 81 6.86 -9.99 -4.68
N ARG A 82 7.62 -9.32 -5.56
CA ARG A 82 8.73 -9.92 -6.31
C ARG A 82 10.06 -9.86 -5.57
N SER A 83 10.14 -9.24 -4.41
CA SER A 83 11.34 -9.13 -3.57
C SER A 83 11.74 -10.46 -2.91
N VAL A 84 11.56 -11.58 -3.62
CA VAL A 84 11.86 -12.94 -3.17
C VAL A 84 12.95 -13.54 -4.03
N HIS A 85 13.95 -14.20 -3.40
CA HIS A 85 15.00 -14.89 -4.16
C HIS A 85 14.41 -16.04 -5.00
N PRO A 86 14.46 -16.00 -6.33
CA PRO A 86 13.72 -16.92 -7.20
C PRO A 86 14.14 -18.39 -7.05
N GLY A 87 15.38 -18.65 -6.66
CA GLY A 87 15.91 -20.01 -6.44
C GLY A 87 15.51 -20.64 -5.11
N ARG A 88 14.96 -19.87 -4.14
CA ARG A 88 14.52 -20.42 -2.86
C ARG A 88 13.09 -20.95 -2.97
N THR A 89 12.76 -22.02 -2.22
CA THR A 89 11.37 -22.41 -2.05
C THR A 89 10.66 -21.41 -1.13
N ALA A 90 9.33 -21.27 -1.24
CA ALA A 90 8.55 -20.39 -0.37
C ALA A 90 8.81 -20.69 1.10
N PHE A 91 8.77 -21.96 1.50
CA PHE A 91 9.10 -22.38 2.86
C PHE A 91 10.51 -21.93 3.29
N ARG A 92 11.53 -22.19 2.47
CA ARG A 92 12.92 -21.82 2.80
C ARG A 92 13.13 -20.29 2.84
N HIS A 93 12.39 -19.55 2.03
CA HIS A 93 12.42 -18.09 2.07
C HIS A 93 11.91 -17.57 3.41
N LEU A 94 10.71 -17.99 3.82
CA LEU A 94 10.12 -17.61 5.11
C LEU A 94 10.95 -18.12 6.31
N LEU A 95 11.47 -19.35 6.23
CA LEU A 95 12.32 -19.91 7.28
C LEU A 95 13.62 -19.13 7.46
N ALA A 96 14.22 -18.64 6.36
CA ALA A 96 15.41 -17.80 6.44
C ALA A 96 15.13 -16.49 7.16
N GLN A 97 14.02 -15.81 6.84
CA GLN A 97 13.57 -14.60 7.54
C GLN A 97 13.25 -14.89 9.02
N ALA A 98 12.54 -15.97 9.30
CA ALA A 98 12.21 -16.39 10.66
C ALA A 98 13.45 -16.56 11.54
N ARG A 99 14.48 -17.27 11.02
CA ARG A 99 15.72 -17.56 11.77
C ARG A 99 16.52 -16.31 12.12
N THR A 100 16.53 -15.29 11.26
CA THR A 100 17.26 -14.03 11.54
C THR A 100 16.59 -13.20 12.64
N HIS A 101 15.34 -13.54 13.03
CA HIS A 101 14.56 -12.80 14.03
C HIS A 101 14.10 -13.69 15.21
N GLY A 102 14.66 -14.90 15.35
CA GLY A 102 14.30 -15.80 16.44
C GLY A 102 12.88 -16.38 16.35
N ILE A 103 12.23 -16.29 15.17
CA ILE A 103 10.87 -16.78 14.96
C ILE A 103 10.90 -18.30 14.73
N SER A 104 9.96 -19.01 15.36
CA SER A 104 9.91 -20.47 15.32
C SER A 104 9.48 -21.00 13.94
N ARG A 105 9.91 -22.23 13.61
CA ARG A 105 9.43 -22.96 12.43
C ARG A 105 7.90 -23.12 12.44
N LYS A 106 7.31 -23.37 13.61
CA LYS A 106 5.86 -23.51 13.77
C LYS A 106 5.11 -22.26 13.24
N ARG A 107 5.67 -21.05 13.46
CA ARG A 107 5.09 -19.82 12.92
C ARG A 107 5.21 -19.75 11.40
N VAL A 108 6.31 -20.26 10.81
CA VAL A 108 6.45 -20.36 9.34
C VAL A 108 5.36 -21.26 8.75
N ASP A 109 5.13 -22.44 9.36
CA ASP A 109 4.07 -23.35 8.91
C ASP A 109 2.68 -22.68 9.04
N ALA A 110 2.44 -21.95 10.14
CA ALA A 110 1.19 -21.22 10.35
C ALA A 110 0.92 -20.12 9.30
N VAL A 111 1.91 -19.28 8.97
CA VAL A 111 1.68 -18.23 7.97
C VAL A 111 1.53 -18.79 6.55
N ILE A 112 2.17 -19.92 6.24
CA ILE A 112 1.96 -20.66 4.99
C ILE A 112 0.50 -21.12 4.89
N ALA A 113 -0.05 -21.68 5.96
CA ALA A 113 -1.45 -22.10 6.02
C ALA A 113 -2.41 -20.91 5.91
N MET A 114 -2.17 -19.81 6.67
CA MET A 114 -2.99 -18.59 6.63
C MET A 114 -3.07 -18.00 5.22
N THR A 115 -2.02 -18.16 4.42
CA THR A 115 -1.96 -17.61 3.06
C THR A 115 -2.31 -18.62 1.96
N GLY A 116 -2.67 -19.86 2.32
CA GLY A 116 -3.08 -20.92 1.37
C GLY A 116 -1.94 -21.40 0.46
N LEU A 117 -0.71 -21.41 0.98
CA LEU A 117 0.48 -21.80 0.21
C LEU A 117 1.00 -23.22 0.53
N GLU A 118 0.27 -24.03 1.33
CA GLU A 118 0.72 -25.35 1.80
C GLU A 118 1.13 -26.27 0.65
N SER A 119 0.27 -26.38 -0.37
CA SER A 119 0.49 -27.29 -1.51
C SER A 119 1.69 -26.90 -2.38
N VAL A 120 2.15 -25.65 -2.29
CA VAL A 120 3.22 -25.08 -3.12
C VAL A 120 4.43 -24.61 -2.31
N ALA A 121 4.43 -24.75 -0.99
CA ALA A 121 5.50 -24.29 -0.10
C ALA A 121 6.89 -24.84 -0.46
N GLY A 122 6.94 -26.07 -1.02
CA GLY A 122 8.16 -26.70 -1.51
C GLY A 122 8.63 -26.27 -2.90
N ARG A 123 7.82 -25.50 -3.65
CA ARG A 123 8.19 -25.01 -4.98
C ARG A 123 9.08 -23.76 -4.90
N ARG A 124 9.92 -23.56 -5.90
CA ARG A 124 10.77 -22.35 -6.01
C ARG A 124 9.90 -21.13 -6.28
N ALA A 125 10.13 -20.02 -5.55
CA ALA A 125 9.39 -18.79 -5.69
C ALA A 125 9.45 -18.18 -7.12
N GLY A 126 10.53 -18.39 -7.84
CA GLY A 126 10.65 -17.98 -9.24
C GLY A 126 9.67 -18.67 -10.21
N THR A 127 8.98 -19.75 -9.77
CA THR A 127 7.94 -20.43 -10.56
C THR A 127 6.52 -20.04 -10.15
N PHE A 128 6.37 -19.08 -9.23
CA PHE A 128 5.09 -18.64 -8.73
C PHE A 128 4.38 -17.73 -9.74
N SER A 129 3.06 -17.85 -9.83
CA SER A 129 2.24 -16.82 -10.46
C SER A 129 2.34 -15.52 -9.68
N LEU A 130 1.88 -14.42 -10.26
CA LEU A 130 1.85 -13.13 -9.57
C LEU A 130 1.05 -13.23 -8.26
N GLY A 131 -0.14 -13.84 -8.29
CA GLY A 131 -0.98 -14.04 -7.11
C GLY A 131 -0.32 -14.93 -6.04
N MET A 132 0.39 -15.99 -6.44
CA MET A 132 1.18 -16.79 -5.48
C MET A 132 2.32 -15.97 -4.86
N GLY A 133 2.96 -15.09 -5.63
CA GLY A 133 3.96 -14.14 -5.14
C GLY A 133 3.38 -13.16 -4.12
N GLN A 134 2.18 -12.61 -4.38
CA GLN A 134 1.47 -11.75 -3.44
C GLN A 134 1.19 -12.47 -2.11
N ARG A 135 0.63 -13.68 -2.17
CA ARG A 135 0.39 -14.49 -0.98
C ARG A 135 1.67 -14.77 -0.19
N LEU A 136 2.79 -15.03 -0.87
CA LEU A 136 4.10 -15.21 -0.22
C LEU A 136 4.62 -13.91 0.42
N GLY A 137 4.45 -12.76 -0.24
CA GLY A 137 4.78 -11.45 0.31
C GLY A 137 3.97 -11.13 1.58
N ILE A 138 2.66 -11.42 1.56
CA ILE A 138 1.78 -11.28 2.73
C ILE A 138 2.21 -12.25 3.85
N ALA A 139 2.55 -13.52 3.52
CA ALA A 139 3.08 -14.47 4.51
C ALA A 139 4.35 -13.94 5.20
N GLY A 140 5.26 -13.32 4.43
CA GLY A 140 6.45 -12.67 4.98
C GLY A 140 6.10 -11.49 5.90
N ALA A 141 5.14 -10.67 5.51
CA ALA A 141 4.66 -9.55 6.35
C ALA A 141 4.01 -10.03 7.66
N LEU A 142 3.31 -11.17 7.65
CA LEU A 142 2.64 -11.74 8.83
C LEU A 142 3.59 -12.56 9.73
N LEU A 143 4.83 -12.82 9.30
CA LEU A 143 5.73 -13.78 9.92
C LEU A 143 6.03 -13.46 11.40
N GLY A 144 6.28 -12.18 11.70
CA GLY A 144 6.59 -11.70 13.04
C GLY A 144 5.38 -11.50 13.96
N ASP A 145 4.17 -11.79 13.49
CA ASP A 145 2.91 -11.46 14.19
C ASP A 145 2.79 -9.98 14.56
N PRO A 146 2.96 -9.06 13.60
CA PRO A 146 3.15 -7.65 13.89
C PRO A 146 1.86 -6.95 14.32
N GLY A 147 1.98 -5.93 15.18
CA GLY A 147 0.89 -5.03 15.53
C GLY A 147 0.54 -4.02 14.44
N THR A 148 1.44 -3.80 13.47
CA THR A 148 1.24 -2.90 12.33
C THR A 148 1.53 -3.62 11.02
N LEU A 149 0.66 -3.47 10.03
CA LEU A 149 0.81 -4.07 8.70
C LEU A 149 0.80 -2.98 7.63
N ILE A 150 1.80 -3.01 6.73
CA ILE A 150 1.93 -2.08 5.59
C ILE A 150 2.00 -2.90 4.30
N LEU A 151 1.00 -2.73 3.43
CA LEU A 151 0.86 -3.49 2.20
C LEU A 151 0.76 -2.54 0.99
N ASP A 152 1.71 -2.62 0.07
CA ASP A 152 1.66 -1.86 -1.19
C ASP A 152 1.04 -2.74 -2.27
N GLU A 153 -0.16 -2.35 -2.76
CA GLU A 153 -0.93 -3.03 -3.81
C GLU A 153 -1.11 -4.55 -3.57
N PRO A 154 -1.62 -5.01 -2.39
CA PRO A 154 -1.63 -6.43 -2.02
C PRO A 154 -2.55 -7.29 -2.89
N VAL A 155 -3.50 -6.70 -3.60
CA VAL A 155 -4.48 -7.42 -4.42
C VAL A 155 -4.06 -7.57 -5.89
N ASN A 156 -2.93 -6.97 -6.29
CA ASN A 156 -2.47 -7.02 -7.68
C ASN A 156 -2.22 -8.45 -8.16
N GLY A 157 -2.91 -8.83 -9.26
CA GLY A 157 -2.75 -10.14 -9.89
C GLY A 157 -3.33 -11.30 -9.10
N LEU A 158 -4.16 -11.03 -8.11
CA LEU A 158 -5.03 -12.01 -7.48
C LEU A 158 -6.30 -12.22 -8.32
N ASP A 159 -6.84 -13.41 -8.25
CA ASP A 159 -8.19 -13.73 -8.71
C ASP A 159 -9.25 -13.15 -7.73
N PRO A 160 -10.54 -13.14 -8.10
CA PRO A 160 -11.59 -12.60 -7.24
C PRO A 160 -11.62 -13.22 -5.83
N ASP A 161 -11.37 -14.52 -5.72
CA ASP A 161 -11.31 -15.21 -4.42
C ASP A 161 -10.11 -14.74 -3.59
N GLY A 162 -8.98 -14.48 -4.24
CA GLY A 162 -7.79 -13.92 -3.62
C GLY A 162 -8.00 -12.49 -3.13
N VAL A 163 -8.70 -11.65 -3.91
CA VAL A 163 -9.08 -10.28 -3.50
C VAL A 163 -9.98 -10.34 -2.26
N LEU A 164 -11.02 -11.18 -2.29
CA LEU A 164 -11.92 -11.38 -1.15
C LEU A 164 -11.17 -11.87 0.10
N TRP A 165 -10.21 -12.79 -0.07
CA TRP A 165 -9.37 -13.27 1.01
C TRP A 165 -8.53 -12.15 1.64
N VAL A 166 -7.85 -11.31 0.84
CA VAL A 166 -7.08 -10.15 1.37
C VAL A 166 -8.00 -9.20 2.13
N ARG A 167 -9.18 -8.90 1.59
CA ARG A 167 -10.16 -8.02 2.24
C ARG A 167 -10.56 -8.54 3.62
N ARG A 168 -10.87 -9.84 3.73
CA ARG A 168 -11.20 -10.47 5.02
C ARG A 168 -10.01 -10.42 5.98
N LEU A 169 -8.82 -10.79 5.51
CA LEU A 169 -7.60 -10.78 6.31
C LEU A 169 -7.33 -9.41 6.92
N VAL A 170 -7.38 -8.32 6.13
CA VAL A 170 -7.07 -6.98 6.64
C VAL A 170 -8.13 -6.50 7.64
N ARG A 171 -9.40 -6.88 7.46
CA ARG A 171 -10.47 -6.60 8.43
C ARG A 171 -10.27 -7.35 9.73
N GLU A 172 -10.06 -8.67 9.67
CA GLU A 172 -9.80 -9.51 10.85
C GLU A 172 -8.63 -8.96 11.67
N LEU A 173 -7.52 -8.59 11.01
CA LEU A 173 -6.36 -8.00 11.69
C LEU A 173 -6.66 -6.64 12.32
N ALA A 174 -7.47 -5.79 11.67
CA ALA A 174 -7.90 -4.52 12.26
C ALA A 174 -8.84 -4.75 13.45
N ASP A 175 -9.77 -5.69 13.35
CA ASP A 175 -10.69 -6.03 14.43
C ASP A 175 -9.96 -6.64 15.65
N GLU A 176 -8.78 -7.26 15.45
CA GLU A 176 -7.85 -7.66 16.52
C GLU A 176 -7.10 -6.46 17.15
N GLY A 177 -7.34 -5.23 16.69
CA GLY A 177 -6.70 -4.00 17.19
C GLY A 177 -5.41 -3.60 16.47
N ARG A 178 -5.02 -4.32 15.39
CA ARG A 178 -3.80 -3.98 14.63
C ARG A 178 -4.01 -2.75 13.75
N THR A 179 -2.91 -2.09 13.42
CA THR A 179 -2.88 -0.99 12.45
C THR A 179 -2.67 -1.56 11.06
N VAL A 180 -3.55 -1.27 10.11
CA VAL A 180 -3.38 -1.68 8.72
C VAL A 180 -3.31 -0.45 7.81
N LEU A 181 -2.21 -0.31 7.07
CA LEU A 181 -2.04 0.68 6.01
C LEU A 181 -1.86 -0.06 4.69
N LEU A 182 -2.77 0.15 3.74
CA LEU A 182 -2.65 -0.49 2.43
C LEU A 182 -2.87 0.50 1.30
N SER A 183 -2.08 0.39 0.24
CA SER A 183 -2.37 1.07 -1.03
C SER A 183 -3.22 0.17 -1.93
N SER A 184 -4.05 0.78 -2.75
CA SER A 184 -4.77 0.08 -3.82
C SER A 184 -5.15 1.07 -4.92
N HIS A 185 -5.25 0.57 -6.14
CA HIS A 185 -5.89 1.27 -7.25
C HIS A 185 -7.32 0.76 -7.52
N LEU A 186 -7.74 -0.31 -6.82
CA LEU A 186 -9.10 -0.85 -6.88
C LEU A 186 -9.96 -0.16 -5.81
N MET A 187 -10.52 1.01 -6.16
CA MET A 187 -11.27 1.88 -5.23
C MET A 187 -12.49 1.17 -4.65
N HIS A 188 -13.20 0.38 -5.47
CA HIS A 188 -14.35 -0.38 -5.02
C HIS A 188 -13.98 -1.39 -3.92
N GLU A 189 -12.90 -2.15 -4.11
CA GLU A 189 -12.44 -3.13 -3.10
C GLU A 189 -11.98 -2.46 -1.82
N LEU A 190 -11.32 -1.29 -1.95
CA LEU A 190 -10.89 -0.53 -0.80
C LEU A 190 -12.08 0.03 -0.01
N ALA A 191 -13.12 0.54 -0.68
CA ALA A 191 -14.32 1.05 -0.04
C ALA A 191 -15.04 -0.02 0.82
N LEU A 192 -14.86 -1.31 0.50
CA LEU A 192 -15.46 -2.43 1.22
C LEU A 192 -14.67 -2.88 2.46
N CYS A 193 -13.42 -2.42 2.64
CA CYS A 193 -12.58 -2.86 3.77
C CYS A 193 -11.92 -1.73 4.55
N ALA A 194 -11.76 -0.53 3.99
CA ALA A 194 -11.13 0.59 4.68
C ALA A 194 -12.13 1.37 5.53
N ASP A 195 -11.68 1.82 6.70
CA ASP A 195 -12.41 2.74 7.57
C ASP A 195 -12.14 4.19 7.18
N ARG A 196 -10.89 4.46 6.79
CA ARG A 196 -10.40 5.79 6.40
C ARG A 196 -9.57 5.70 5.12
N VAL A 197 -9.51 6.81 4.41
CA VAL A 197 -8.62 6.98 3.25
C VAL A 197 -7.79 8.24 3.40
N VAL A 198 -6.53 8.11 3.03
CA VAL A 198 -5.57 9.20 2.86
C VAL A 198 -5.29 9.30 1.37
N ILE A 199 -5.71 10.38 0.74
CA ILE A 199 -5.53 10.63 -0.70
C ILE A 199 -4.40 11.62 -0.89
N ILE A 200 -3.40 11.25 -1.71
CA ILE A 200 -2.27 12.12 -2.01
C ILE A 200 -2.14 12.39 -3.52
N GLY A 201 -1.63 13.58 -3.85
CA GLY A 201 -1.32 13.97 -5.22
C GLY A 201 -0.08 14.84 -5.27
N LYS A 202 0.85 14.57 -6.20
CA LYS A 202 2.13 15.30 -6.35
C LYS A 202 2.88 15.45 -5.02
N GLY A 203 2.88 14.41 -4.19
CA GLY A 203 3.57 14.39 -2.91
C GLY A 203 2.84 15.07 -1.74
N ARG A 204 1.65 15.64 -1.94
CA ARG A 204 0.89 16.38 -0.94
C ARG A 204 -0.39 15.67 -0.56
N LEU A 205 -0.87 15.94 0.65
CA LEU A 205 -2.17 15.48 1.13
C LEU A 205 -3.28 16.22 0.37
N LEU A 206 -4.23 15.46 -0.18
CA LEU A 206 -5.44 15.99 -0.80
C LEU A 206 -6.67 15.79 0.10
N ALA A 207 -6.76 14.62 0.77
CA ALA A 207 -7.82 14.32 1.73
C ALA A 207 -7.34 13.29 2.77
N ASP A 208 -7.84 13.39 3.99
CA ASP A 208 -7.71 12.41 5.09
C ASP A 208 -9.04 12.35 5.85
N ALA A 209 -9.89 11.38 5.52
CA ALA A 209 -11.22 11.26 6.10
C ALA A 209 -11.69 9.79 6.12
N SER A 210 -12.84 9.51 6.75
CA SER A 210 -13.49 8.22 6.58
C SER A 210 -13.94 8.02 5.12
N VAL A 211 -14.07 6.75 4.71
CA VAL A 211 -14.57 6.42 3.36
C VAL A 211 -15.93 7.08 3.12
N GLN A 212 -16.81 7.07 4.14
CA GLN A 212 -18.14 7.66 4.03
C GLN A 212 -18.08 9.19 3.87
N GLU A 213 -17.27 9.90 4.65
CA GLU A 213 -17.08 11.35 4.51
C GLU A 213 -16.58 11.75 3.13
N ILE A 214 -15.68 10.95 2.54
CA ILE A 214 -15.18 11.19 1.18
C ILE A 214 -16.30 11.00 0.14
N ILE A 215 -17.10 9.95 0.28
CA ILE A 215 -18.24 9.67 -0.62
C ILE A 215 -19.30 10.77 -0.49
N ASP A 216 -19.68 11.14 0.72
CA ASP A 216 -20.70 12.16 1.00
C ASP A 216 -20.28 13.56 0.54
N GLY A 217 -18.97 13.86 0.55
CA GLY A 217 -18.39 15.09 0.02
C GLY A 217 -18.34 15.17 -1.51
N SER A 218 -18.64 14.06 -2.21
CA SER A 218 -18.75 13.99 -3.68
C SER A 218 -20.18 14.32 -4.14
N ALA A 219 -20.45 14.18 -5.44
CA ALA A 219 -21.81 14.36 -5.96
C ALA A 219 -22.80 13.36 -5.33
N PRO A 220 -24.09 13.72 -5.13
CA PRO A 220 -25.10 12.84 -4.56
C PRO A 220 -25.14 11.47 -5.28
N GLY A 221 -24.99 10.37 -4.51
CA GLY A 221 -24.93 9.01 -5.04
C GLY A 221 -23.58 8.63 -5.68
N GLY A 222 -22.52 9.44 -5.47
CA GLY A 222 -21.18 9.16 -5.95
C GLY A 222 -20.52 7.98 -5.24
N SER A 223 -19.45 7.48 -5.83
CA SER A 223 -18.59 6.42 -5.28
C SER A 223 -17.27 6.98 -4.75
N LEU A 224 -16.50 6.16 -4.04
CA LEU A 224 -15.11 6.51 -3.68
C LEU A 224 -14.26 6.80 -4.93
N GLU A 225 -14.54 6.12 -6.05
CA GLU A 225 -13.86 6.35 -7.32
C GLU A 225 -14.17 7.73 -7.90
N ASP A 226 -15.43 8.16 -7.90
CA ASP A 226 -15.82 9.49 -8.37
C ASP A 226 -15.17 10.59 -7.53
N ALA A 227 -15.21 10.45 -6.21
CA ALA A 227 -14.56 11.38 -5.28
C ALA A 227 -13.04 11.44 -5.50
N TYR A 228 -12.40 10.29 -5.67
CA TYR A 228 -10.97 10.20 -5.95
C TYR A 228 -10.60 10.89 -7.27
N LEU A 229 -11.35 10.62 -8.35
CA LEU A 229 -11.10 11.23 -9.66
C LEU A 229 -11.23 12.76 -9.59
N HIS A 230 -12.24 13.26 -8.88
CA HIS A 230 -12.43 14.68 -8.66
C HIS A 230 -11.25 15.31 -7.88
N LEU A 231 -10.85 14.71 -6.76
CA LEU A 231 -9.76 15.21 -5.91
C LEU A 231 -8.38 15.14 -6.59
N THR A 232 -8.18 14.17 -7.48
CA THR A 232 -6.88 13.97 -8.15
C THR A 232 -6.82 14.56 -9.55
N ALA A 233 -7.89 15.19 -10.05
CA ALA A 233 -7.99 15.71 -11.42
C ALA A 233 -6.78 16.58 -11.82
N ASP A 234 -6.28 17.43 -10.92
CA ASP A 234 -5.12 18.31 -11.16
C ASP A 234 -3.77 17.67 -10.81
N ALA A 235 -3.79 16.49 -10.18
CA ALA A 235 -2.59 15.79 -9.72
C ALA A 235 -2.07 14.73 -10.72
N VAL A 236 -2.85 14.36 -11.74
CA VAL A 236 -2.47 13.34 -12.72
C VAL A 236 -1.42 13.90 -13.69
N GLN A 237 -0.25 13.22 -13.78
CA GLN A 237 0.87 13.62 -14.66
C GLN A 237 0.64 13.29 -16.14
N TYR A 238 -0.16 12.27 -16.45
CA TYR A 238 -0.42 11.80 -17.82
C TYR A 238 -1.92 11.79 -18.08
N ARG A 239 -2.43 12.80 -18.77
CA ARG A 239 -3.79 12.80 -19.30
C ARG A 239 -3.77 12.25 -20.74
N GLY A 240 -4.46 11.16 -21.01
CA GLY A 240 -4.79 10.77 -22.39
C GLY A 240 -5.62 11.90 -23.02
N ARG A 241 -5.32 12.28 -24.28
CA ARG A 241 -6.21 13.18 -25.04
C ARG A 241 -7.51 12.42 -25.31
N SER A 242 -8.65 13.00 -24.93
CA SER A 242 -9.95 12.50 -25.36
C SER A 242 -10.13 12.76 -26.87
N ALA A 243 -10.87 11.90 -27.55
CA ALA A 243 -11.13 12.02 -29.00
C ALA A 243 -11.82 13.35 -29.36
N ASP A 244 -12.49 14.00 -28.39
CA ASP A 244 -13.18 15.29 -28.58
C ASP A 244 -12.25 16.50 -28.71
N ASP A 245 -10.99 16.41 -28.25
CA ASP A 245 -10.00 17.50 -28.40
C ASP A 245 -9.46 17.64 -29.84
N SER A 246 -9.83 16.73 -30.75
CA SER A 246 -9.33 16.69 -32.12
C SER A 246 -10.12 17.56 -33.12
N THR A 247 -11.23 18.19 -32.71
CA THR A 247 -12.13 18.94 -33.63
C THR A 247 -11.87 20.44 -33.73
N ALA A 248 -10.93 20.99 -32.96
CA ALA A 248 -10.52 22.39 -33.10
C ALA A 248 -9.40 22.55 -34.15
N ARG A 249 -9.73 22.38 -35.45
CA ARG A 249 -8.88 22.87 -36.55
C ARG A 249 -8.92 24.41 -36.58
N PRO A 250 -7.77 25.11 -36.55
CA PRO A 250 -7.77 26.54 -36.82
C PRO A 250 -8.15 26.78 -38.28
N ALA A 251 -9.15 27.61 -38.49
CA ALA A 251 -9.54 28.07 -39.82
C ALA A 251 -8.35 28.82 -40.45
N THR A 252 -7.82 28.30 -41.53
CA THR A 252 -6.84 28.95 -42.38
C THR A 252 -7.52 30.17 -43.02
N ARG A 253 -7.11 31.38 -42.61
CA ARG A 253 -7.42 32.62 -43.33
C ARG A 253 -6.68 32.59 -44.65
N SER A 254 -7.46 32.44 -45.74
CA SER A 254 -7.02 32.76 -47.08
C SER A 254 -7.01 34.28 -47.21
N THR A 255 -5.85 34.89 -47.41
CA THR A 255 -5.69 36.28 -47.91
C THR A 255 -5.36 36.20 -49.40
N ARG A 256 -6.22 36.79 -50.17
CA ARG A 256 -5.90 37.23 -51.56
C ARG A 256 -4.98 38.47 -51.50
#